data_0eb7448553739117d5e5973a8f294410
#
_entry.id   0eb7448553739117d5e5973a8f294410
#
_cell.length_a   1.000
_cell.length_b   1.000
_cell.length_c   1.000
_cell.angle_alpha   90.00
_cell.angle_beta   90.00
_cell.angle_gamma   90.00
#
_symmetry.space_group_name_H-M   'P 1'
#
loop_
_entity.id
_entity.type
_entity.pdbx_description
1 polymer ?
#
loop_
_entity_poly.entity_id
_entity_poly.type
_entity_poly.pdbx_seq_one_letter_code
_entity_poly.pdbx_strand_id
1 'polypeptide(L)'
;MKNILIISSKKYTKLKSFTDLIKLIESKKLNYLTLNVEDNETYKDFLNSETLVVSFGGDGTALKAMKVSWKHDLLFMPLGTGRVGYLVNKSEHVDKIITSWISGEVHVDKRYAIIQDNNLDLPAFNEVVLIKNSPTRILDIVFKTYDQTVKLRADGIIISTSLGSTAYNYSAGGPIVHNSLDSIIITPISPFSKFPRSVVFDRYSNIEIQIKKKQNFAVQFDGVVESEAINDKDIKHNYSLSLKSLNVIGTDNSPRLDLFLNQILR
;
A
#
# COMPACT_ATOMS: atom_id res chain seq x y z
N MET A 1 2.09 -23.08 -16.98
CA MET A 1 3.44 -23.26 -16.40
C MET A 1 3.65 -22.16 -15.39
N LYS A 2 4.02 -22.50 -14.16
CA LYS A 2 4.17 -21.53 -13.07
C LYS A 2 5.40 -20.66 -13.28
N ASN A 3 5.24 -19.34 -13.22
CA ASN A 3 6.29 -18.33 -13.39
C ASN A 3 6.47 -17.52 -12.11
N ILE A 4 7.66 -17.00 -11.88
CA ILE A 4 7.93 -16.06 -10.78
C ILE A 4 8.45 -14.74 -11.34
N LEU A 5 7.73 -13.65 -11.09
CA LEU A 5 8.20 -12.30 -11.38
C LEU A 5 8.77 -11.69 -10.11
N ILE A 6 10.08 -11.43 -10.09
CA ILE A 6 10.78 -10.83 -8.94
C ILE A 6 10.94 -9.33 -9.20
N ILE A 7 10.44 -8.49 -8.30
CA ILE A 7 10.63 -7.05 -8.32
C ILE A 7 11.59 -6.66 -7.19
N SER A 8 12.74 -6.07 -7.55
CA SER A 8 13.79 -5.71 -6.61
C SER A 8 14.53 -4.45 -7.07
N SER A 9 15.28 -3.81 -6.19
CA SER A 9 16.24 -2.78 -6.59
C SER A 9 17.64 -3.36 -6.79
N LYS A 10 18.46 -2.73 -7.65
CA LYS A 10 19.84 -3.16 -7.98
C LYS A 10 20.70 -3.40 -6.75
N LYS A 11 20.50 -2.66 -5.66
CA LYS A 11 21.26 -2.84 -4.41
C LYS A 11 20.97 -4.16 -3.72
N TYR A 12 19.74 -4.65 -3.79
CA TYR A 12 19.31 -5.88 -3.11
C TYR A 12 19.64 -7.15 -3.91
N THR A 13 19.73 -7.06 -5.24
CA THR A 13 20.11 -8.21 -6.08
C THR A 13 21.56 -8.69 -5.85
N LYS A 14 22.38 -7.87 -5.17
CA LYS A 14 23.76 -8.21 -4.78
C LYS A 14 23.85 -8.98 -3.45
N LEU A 15 22.75 -9.14 -2.73
CA LEU A 15 22.73 -9.81 -1.44
C LEU A 15 22.81 -11.34 -1.61
N LYS A 16 23.46 -12.00 -0.66
CA LYS A 16 23.52 -13.48 -0.61
C LYS A 16 22.10 -14.07 -0.58
N SER A 17 21.19 -13.50 0.21
CA SER A 17 19.80 -13.96 0.32
C SER A 17 19.03 -13.86 -1.02
N PHE A 18 19.38 -12.93 -1.92
CA PHE A 18 18.84 -12.91 -3.26
C PHE A 18 19.38 -14.08 -4.11
N THR A 19 20.68 -14.34 -4.06
CA THR A 19 21.29 -15.48 -4.73
C THR A 19 20.70 -16.80 -4.25
N ASP A 20 20.46 -16.92 -2.95
CA ASP A 20 19.85 -18.11 -2.36
C ASP A 20 18.39 -18.29 -2.82
N LEU A 21 17.61 -17.19 -2.95
CA LEU A 21 16.28 -17.21 -3.55
C LEU A 21 16.32 -17.71 -5.01
N ILE A 22 17.24 -17.22 -5.83
CA ILE A 22 17.38 -17.65 -7.23
C ILE A 22 17.70 -19.15 -7.31
N LYS A 23 18.69 -19.63 -6.53
CA LYS A 23 19.04 -21.06 -6.47
C LYS A 23 17.83 -21.94 -6.08
N LEU A 24 17.03 -21.48 -5.12
CA LEU A 24 15.81 -22.17 -4.73
C LEU A 24 14.82 -22.26 -5.90
N ILE A 25 14.57 -21.16 -6.59
CA ILE A 25 13.65 -21.12 -7.74
C ILE A 25 14.14 -22.08 -8.85
N GLU A 26 15.43 -22.04 -9.17
CA GLU A 26 16.06 -22.92 -10.17
C GLU A 26 15.99 -24.40 -9.76
N SER A 27 16.20 -24.73 -8.48
CA SER A 27 16.08 -26.09 -7.95
C SER A 27 14.66 -26.67 -8.09
N LYS A 28 13.64 -25.82 -8.08
CA LYS A 28 12.23 -26.17 -8.30
C LYS A 28 11.85 -26.19 -9.80
N LYS A 29 12.80 -25.91 -10.71
CA LYS A 29 12.60 -25.84 -12.17
C LYS A 29 11.49 -24.84 -12.57
N LEU A 30 11.41 -23.71 -11.87
CA LEU A 30 10.47 -22.63 -12.16
C LEU A 30 11.13 -21.60 -13.08
N ASN A 31 10.34 -21.05 -13.99
CA ASN A 31 10.77 -19.89 -14.77
C ASN A 31 10.71 -18.62 -13.89
N TYR A 32 11.69 -17.74 -14.04
CA TYR A 32 11.66 -16.47 -13.36
C TYR A 32 12.16 -15.31 -14.23
N LEU A 33 11.68 -14.13 -13.92
CA LEU A 33 12.14 -12.86 -14.47
C LEU A 33 12.40 -11.91 -13.31
N THR A 34 13.53 -11.22 -13.32
CA THR A 34 13.87 -10.19 -12.35
C THR A 34 13.75 -8.81 -12.98
N LEU A 35 12.96 -7.94 -12.36
CA LEU A 35 12.82 -6.55 -12.75
C LEU A 35 13.40 -5.63 -11.68
N ASN A 36 14.05 -4.57 -12.13
CA ASN A 36 14.40 -3.47 -11.26
C ASN A 36 13.16 -2.58 -11.01
N VAL A 37 13.02 -2.10 -9.79
CA VAL A 37 11.95 -1.18 -9.37
C VAL A 37 11.86 0.07 -10.26
N GLU A 38 12.97 0.49 -10.88
CA GLU A 38 13.08 1.67 -11.74
C GLU A 38 12.75 1.39 -13.21
N ASP A 39 12.69 0.10 -13.62
CA ASP A 39 12.51 -0.26 -15.03
C ASP A 39 11.03 -0.17 -15.42
N ASN A 40 10.81 0.27 -16.65
CA ASN A 40 9.48 0.29 -17.26
C ASN A 40 9.14 -1.07 -17.89
N GLU A 41 7.93 -1.46 -17.76
CA GLU A 41 7.07 -2.56 -18.21
C GLU A 41 7.56 -3.47 -19.38
N THR A 42 8.66 -4.21 -19.23
CA THR A 42 9.10 -5.25 -20.18
C THR A 42 8.64 -6.67 -19.79
N TYR A 43 7.74 -6.78 -18.81
CA TYR A 43 7.36 -8.06 -18.19
C TYR A 43 6.03 -8.64 -18.68
N LYS A 44 5.27 -7.93 -19.50
CA LYS A 44 3.89 -8.33 -19.86
C LYS A 44 3.82 -9.70 -20.54
N ASP A 45 4.74 -9.97 -21.45
CA ASP A 45 4.80 -11.24 -22.17
C ASP A 45 5.22 -12.42 -21.29
N PHE A 46 5.81 -12.15 -20.13
CA PHE A 46 6.20 -13.16 -19.15
C PHE A 46 5.04 -13.60 -18.25
N LEU A 47 4.00 -12.76 -18.11
CA LEU A 47 2.90 -13.01 -17.20
C LEU A 47 1.91 -14.04 -17.74
N ASN A 48 1.39 -14.86 -16.84
CA ASN A 48 0.23 -15.70 -17.06
C ASN A 48 -0.57 -15.80 -15.75
N SER A 49 -1.72 -16.44 -15.75
CA SER A 49 -2.59 -16.60 -14.58
C SER A 49 -1.96 -17.38 -13.41
N GLU A 50 -0.88 -18.10 -13.65
CA GLU A 50 -0.14 -18.86 -12.64
C GLU A 50 1.16 -18.14 -12.21
N THR A 51 1.34 -16.85 -12.57
CA THR A 51 2.53 -16.10 -12.16
C THR A 51 2.41 -15.65 -10.72
N LEU A 52 3.47 -15.90 -9.92
CA LEU A 52 3.65 -15.34 -8.59
C LEU A 52 4.53 -14.10 -8.68
N VAL A 53 4.03 -12.97 -8.22
CA VAL A 53 4.83 -11.74 -8.09
C VAL A 53 5.50 -11.72 -6.72
N VAL A 54 6.81 -11.59 -6.71
CA VAL A 54 7.63 -11.57 -5.50
C VAL A 54 8.29 -10.20 -5.38
N SER A 55 8.09 -9.48 -4.29
CA SER A 55 8.97 -8.35 -3.98
C SER A 55 10.17 -8.83 -3.18
N PHE A 56 11.37 -8.36 -3.54
CA PHE A 56 12.58 -8.60 -2.77
C PHE A 56 13.21 -7.26 -2.41
N GLY A 57 12.92 -6.78 -1.19
CA GLY A 57 13.35 -5.44 -0.78
C GLY A 57 12.67 -4.93 0.48
N GLY A 58 12.53 -3.61 0.57
CA GLY A 58 11.77 -2.92 1.63
C GLY A 58 10.33 -2.60 1.19
N ASP A 59 9.61 -1.88 2.06
CA ASP A 59 8.19 -1.57 1.88
C ASP A 59 7.89 -0.83 0.56
N GLY A 60 8.75 0.09 0.10
CA GLY A 60 8.57 0.75 -1.20
C GLY A 60 8.65 -0.20 -2.40
N THR A 61 9.52 -1.24 -2.33
CA THR A 61 9.58 -2.29 -3.34
C THR A 61 8.33 -3.16 -3.29
N ALA A 62 7.85 -3.46 -2.08
CA ALA A 62 6.62 -4.22 -1.88
C ALA A 62 5.41 -3.48 -2.46
N LEU A 63 5.24 -2.17 -2.20
CA LEU A 63 4.14 -1.37 -2.76
C LEU A 63 4.12 -1.40 -4.30
N LYS A 64 5.30 -1.28 -4.96
CA LYS A 64 5.35 -1.38 -6.42
C LYS A 64 4.92 -2.77 -6.92
N ALA A 65 5.40 -3.83 -6.27
CA ALA A 65 5.03 -5.20 -6.62
C ALA A 65 3.54 -5.49 -6.36
N MET A 66 2.97 -4.91 -5.29
CA MET A 66 1.53 -4.97 -5.01
C MET A 66 0.70 -4.36 -6.14
N LYS A 67 1.12 -3.19 -6.67
CA LYS A 67 0.44 -2.52 -7.80
C LYS A 67 0.51 -3.36 -9.08
N VAL A 68 1.63 -4.04 -9.34
CA VAL A 68 1.75 -4.98 -10.48
C VAL A 68 0.83 -6.18 -10.29
N SER A 69 0.85 -6.81 -9.14
CA SER A 69 -0.04 -7.95 -8.81
C SER A 69 -1.51 -7.57 -8.92
N TRP A 70 -1.87 -6.38 -8.39
CA TRP A 70 -3.21 -5.84 -8.46
C TRP A 70 -3.70 -5.65 -9.91
N LYS A 71 -2.85 -5.05 -10.76
CA LYS A 71 -3.19 -4.75 -12.15
C LYS A 71 -3.48 -6.01 -12.96
N HIS A 72 -2.78 -7.11 -12.66
CA HIS A 72 -2.85 -8.35 -13.42
C HIS A 72 -3.55 -9.50 -12.68
N ASP A 73 -4.21 -9.24 -11.54
CA ASP A 73 -4.91 -10.24 -10.71
C ASP A 73 -4.03 -11.44 -10.30
N LEU A 74 -2.76 -11.16 -9.95
CA LEU A 74 -1.76 -12.16 -9.62
C LEU A 74 -1.56 -12.28 -8.11
N LEU A 75 -1.12 -13.46 -7.67
CA LEU A 75 -0.68 -13.67 -6.29
C LEU A 75 0.58 -12.87 -5.99
N PHE A 76 0.66 -12.32 -4.79
CA PHE A 76 1.78 -11.53 -4.31
C PHE A 76 2.46 -12.18 -3.11
N MET A 77 3.80 -12.23 -3.10
CA MET A 77 4.62 -12.69 -1.98
C MET A 77 5.64 -11.60 -1.61
N PRO A 78 5.51 -10.95 -0.45
CA PRO A 78 6.49 -9.96 0.01
C PRO A 78 7.68 -10.63 0.71
N LEU A 79 8.91 -10.33 0.28
CA LEU A 79 10.14 -10.78 0.92
C LEU A 79 11.01 -9.60 1.34
N GLY A 80 11.41 -9.58 2.62
CA GLY A 80 12.32 -8.60 3.19
C GLY A 80 13.79 -8.98 3.05
N THR A 81 14.66 -7.96 3.04
CA THR A 81 16.12 -8.12 2.90
C THR A 81 16.86 -8.12 4.26
N GLY A 82 16.18 -8.48 5.35
CA GLY A 82 16.77 -8.58 6.69
C GLY A 82 16.48 -7.40 7.63
N ARG A 83 16.08 -6.23 7.12
CA ARG A 83 15.44 -5.21 7.96
C ARG A 83 13.95 -5.52 8.04
N VAL A 84 13.41 -5.47 9.25
CA VAL A 84 12.00 -5.72 9.46
C VAL A 84 11.20 -4.58 8.82
N GLY A 85 10.42 -4.90 7.77
CA GLY A 85 9.40 -4.03 7.22
C GLY A 85 8.00 -4.48 7.67
N TYR A 86 7.01 -3.62 7.58
CA TYR A 86 5.62 -3.98 7.92
C TYR A 86 4.95 -4.84 6.86
N LEU A 87 5.40 -4.68 5.60
CA LEU A 87 4.83 -5.34 4.43
C LEU A 87 5.59 -6.61 4.01
N VAL A 88 6.73 -6.92 4.64
CA VAL A 88 7.65 -7.94 4.13
C VAL A 88 7.87 -9.09 5.13
N ASN A 89 7.93 -10.30 4.59
CA ASN A 89 8.19 -11.53 5.35
C ASN A 89 9.68 -11.75 5.58
N LYS A 90 10.01 -12.52 6.62
CA LYS A 90 11.35 -13.05 6.80
C LYS A 90 11.65 -14.11 5.75
N SER A 91 12.89 -14.14 5.26
CA SER A 91 13.36 -15.10 4.24
C SER A 91 13.43 -16.57 4.73
N GLU A 92 13.24 -16.82 6.01
CA GLU A 92 13.44 -18.15 6.64
C GLU A 92 12.43 -19.22 6.18
N HIS A 93 11.26 -18.82 5.65
CA HIS A 93 10.19 -19.75 5.24
C HIS A 93 9.91 -19.78 3.73
N VAL A 94 10.77 -19.15 2.92
CA VAL A 94 10.55 -18.99 1.48
C VAL A 94 10.35 -20.31 0.76
N ASP A 95 11.16 -21.34 1.06
CA ASP A 95 11.03 -22.65 0.44
C ASP A 95 9.66 -23.30 0.72
N LYS A 96 9.21 -23.24 1.98
CA LYS A 96 7.90 -23.75 2.37
C LYS A 96 6.78 -23.04 1.63
N ILE A 97 6.83 -21.70 1.54
CA ILE A 97 5.80 -20.90 0.87
C ILE A 97 5.75 -21.21 -0.63
N ILE A 98 6.91 -21.26 -1.29
CA ILE A 98 7.00 -21.59 -2.72
C ILE A 98 6.51 -23.01 -2.97
N THR A 99 6.87 -23.98 -2.10
CA THR A 99 6.40 -25.35 -2.23
C THR A 99 4.89 -25.45 -2.08
N SER A 100 4.30 -24.80 -1.07
CA SER A 100 2.84 -24.75 -0.91
C SER A 100 2.14 -24.06 -2.09
N TRP A 101 2.75 -23.02 -2.66
CA TRP A 101 2.21 -22.39 -3.87
C TRP A 101 2.27 -23.33 -5.09
N ILE A 102 3.33 -24.12 -5.24
CA ILE A 102 3.45 -25.11 -6.32
C ILE A 102 2.37 -26.17 -6.18
N SER A 103 2.10 -26.68 -4.96
CA SER A 103 1.06 -27.69 -4.71
C SER A 103 -0.37 -27.12 -4.75
N GLY A 104 -0.53 -25.79 -4.75
CA GLY A 104 -1.84 -25.14 -4.67
C GLY A 104 -2.42 -25.08 -3.25
N GLU A 105 -1.66 -25.48 -2.24
CA GLU A 105 -2.05 -25.49 -0.82
C GLU A 105 -1.52 -24.26 -0.07
N VAL A 106 -1.80 -23.08 -0.60
CA VAL A 106 -1.30 -21.83 -0.03
C VAL A 106 -2.42 -21.06 0.69
N HIS A 107 -2.11 -20.59 1.90
CA HIS A 107 -2.99 -19.63 2.57
C HIS A 107 -2.90 -18.27 1.89
N VAL A 108 -4.05 -17.67 1.64
CA VAL A 108 -4.17 -16.39 0.94
C VAL A 108 -4.82 -15.36 1.86
N ASP A 109 -4.11 -14.30 2.16
CA ASP A 109 -4.63 -13.12 2.82
C ASP A 109 -5.10 -12.08 1.79
N LYS A 110 -6.26 -11.51 2.02
CA LYS A 110 -6.78 -10.43 1.17
C LYS A 110 -6.37 -9.07 1.71
N ARG A 111 -5.93 -8.18 0.82
CA ARG A 111 -5.67 -6.77 1.13
C ARG A 111 -6.46 -5.89 0.18
N TYR A 112 -7.04 -4.84 0.71
CA TYR A 112 -7.88 -3.91 -0.04
C TYR A 112 -7.18 -2.57 -0.15
N ALA A 113 -7.30 -1.95 -1.32
CA ALA A 113 -6.73 -0.64 -1.58
C ALA A 113 -7.80 0.45 -1.41
N ILE A 114 -7.37 1.66 -1.04
CA ILE A 114 -8.20 2.84 -1.24
C ILE A 114 -8.19 3.18 -2.71
N ILE A 115 -9.38 3.42 -3.25
CA ILE A 115 -9.59 3.88 -4.62
C ILE A 115 -10.35 5.21 -4.59
N GLN A 116 -10.09 6.05 -5.60
CA GLN A 116 -10.77 7.31 -5.82
C GLN A 116 -11.82 7.14 -6.92
N ASP A 117 -13.07 7.56 -6.67
CA ASP A 117 -14.15 7.59 -7.66
C ASP A 117 -14.32 6.26 -8.43
N ASN A 118 -14.14 5.13 -7.73
CA ASN A 118 -14.15 3.76 -8.27
C ASN A 118 -13.06 3.47 -9.32
N ASN A 119 -12.01 4.29 -9.41
CA ASN A 119 -10.89 4.05 -10.31
C ASN A 119 -9.96 2.96 -9.76
N LEU A 120 -9.96 1.79 -10.40
CA LEU A 120 -9.11 0.65 -10.03
C LEU A 120 -7.68 0.75 -10.59
N ASP A 121 -7.40 1.68 -11.50
CA ASP A 121 -6.06 1.83 -12.09
C ASP A 121 -5.09 2.56 -11.17
N LEU A 122 -5.62 3.22 -10.13
CA LEU A 122 -4.85 3.99 -9.17
C LEU A 122 -5.11 3.55 -7.71
N PRO A 123 -4.71 2.32 -7.33
CA PRO A 123 -4.90 1.83 -5.97
C PRO A 123 -3.87 2.43 -5.01
N ALA A 124 -4.29 2.78 -3.78
CA ALA A 124 -3.41 3.07 -2.66
C ALA A 124 -3.52 1.96 -1.61
N PHE A 125 -2.42 1.27 -1.36
CA PHE A 125 -2.37 0.21 -0.34
C PHE A 125 -2.03 0.75 1.05
N ASN A 126 -1.25 1.83 1.13
CA ASN A 126 -1.05 2.55 2.38
C ASN A 126 -2.09 3.66 2.55
N GLU A 127 -1.96 4.73 1.77
CA GLU A 127 -2.81 5.91 1.94
C GLU A 127 -2.92 6.77 0.69
N VAL A 128 -4.00 7.52 0.63
CA VAL A 128 -4.15 8.71 -0.21
C VAL A 128 -3.95 9.95 0.66
N VAL A 129 -3.13 10.88 0.22
CA VAL A 129 -2.84 12.13 0.92
C VAL A 129 -3.24 13.31 0.06
N LEU A 130 -4.09 14.19 0.60
CA LEU A 130 -4.31 15.50 0.03
C LEU A 130 -3.57 16.51 0.91
N ILE A 131 -2.56 17.18 0.36
CA ILE A 131 -1.68 18.07 1.13
C ILE A 131 -1.47 19.40 0.42
N LYS A 132 -1.41 20.48 1.19
CA LYS A 132 -1.13 21.83 0.65
C LYS A 132 0.23 21.87 -0.07
N ASN A 133 0.28 22.61 -1.17
CA ASN A 133 1.51 23.00 -1.86
C ASN A 133 2.02 24.38 -1.47
N SER A 134 1.29 25.11 -0.59
CA SER A 134 1.67 26.44 -0.12
C SER A 134 2.17 26.36 1.32
N PRO A 135 3.37 26.89 1.65
CA PRO A 135 3.89 26.88 3.02
C PRO A 135 3.01 27.67 4.00
N THR A 136 2.35 28.73 3.54
CA THR A 136 1.68 29.73 4.38
C THR A 136 0.16 29.61 4.44
N ARG A 137 -0.45 28.83 3.56
CA ARG A 137 -1.91 28.70 3.49
C ARG A 137 -2.35 27.30 3.86
N ILE A 138 -3.24 27.18 4.82
CA ILE A 138 -3.92 25.93 5.19
C ILE A 138 -5.10 25.67 4.26
N LEU A 139 -5.45 24.39 4.09
CA LEU A 139 -6.59 23.95 3.28
C LEU A 139 -7.89 24.07 4.07
N ASP A 140 -8.94 24.53 3.40
CA ASP A 140 -10.33 24.38 3.84
C ASP A 140 -10.90 23.11 3.22
N ILE A 141 -11.05 22.08 4.04
CA ILE A 141 -11.45 20.74 3.65
C ILE A 141 -12.86 20.49 4.18
N VAL A 142 -13.73 19.93 3.36
CA VAL A 142 -15.00 19.38 3.79
C VAL A 142 -14.92 17.88 3.59
N PHE A 143 -15.15 17.14 4.64
CA PHE A 143 -15.21 15.69 4.63
C PHE A 143 -16.64 15.26 4.97
N LYS A 144 -17.18 14.35 4.16
CA LYS A 144 -18.52 13.80 4.35
C LYS A 144 -18.47 12.29 4.35
N THR A 145 -19.26 11.71 5.24
CA THR A 145 -19.51 10.27 5.30
C THR A 145 -20.91 10.06 5.86
N TYR A 146 -21.66 9.10 5.32
CA TYR A 146 -23.08 8.92 5.64
C TYR A 146 -23.84 10.26 5.56
N ASP A 147 -24.57 10.63 6.59
CA ASP A 147 -25.31 11.91 6.66
C ASP A 147 -24.54 13.03 7.38
N GLN A 148 -23.25 12.80 7.67
CA GLN A 148 -22.44 13.74 8.41
C GLN A 148 -21.52 14.56 7.52
N THR A 149 -21.43 15.84 7.82
CA THR A 149 -20.52 16.77 7.15
C THR A 149 -19.64 17.45 8.20
N VAL A 150 -18.33 17.32 8.02
CA VAL A 150 -17.33 17.94 8.90
C VAL A 150 -16.50 18.93 8.09
N LYS A 151 -16.36 20.16 8.62
CA LYS A 151 -15.48 21.18 8.06
C LYS A 151 -14.19 21.22 8.87
N LEU A 152 -13.08 21.18 8.18
CA LEU A 152 -11.75 21.06 8.75
C LEU A 152 -10.81 22.06 8.08
N ARG A 153 -9.96 22.71 8.85
CA ARG A 153 -8.83 23.49 8.35
C ARG A 153 -7.54 22.81 8.80
N ALA A 154 -6.72 22.39 7.83
CA ALA A 154 -5.52 21.61 8.08
C ALA A 154 -4.48 21.81 6.96
N ASP A 155 -3.26 21.38 7.20
CA ASP A 155 -2.24 21.30 6.14
C ASP A 155 -2.56 20.23 5.11
N GLY A 156 -3.36 19.24 5.48
CA GLY A 156 -3.82 18.17 4.62
C GLY A 156 -4.70 17.16 5.36
N ILE A 157 -5.06 16.12 4.64
CA ILE A 157 -5.81 14.99 5.16
C ILE A 157 -5.25 13.68 4.57
N ILE A 158 -5.14 12.68 5.41
CA ILE A 158 -4.72 11.33 5.05
C ILE A 158 -5.94 10.42 5.09
N ILE A 159 -6.12 9.64 4.04
CA ILE A 159 -7.10 8.57 3.94
C ILE A 159 -6.28 7.28 3.86
N SER A 160 -6.23 6.52 4.96
CA SER A 160 -5.34 5.37 5.08
C SER A 160 -6.12 4.06 5.21
N THR A 161 -5.54 2.98 4.71
CA THR A 161 -5.98 1.61 4.99
C THR A 161 -5.46 1.18 6.37
N SER A 162 -5.96 0.05 6.89
CA SER A 162 -5.34 -0.59 8.07
C SER A 162 -3.87 -0.96 7.83
N LEU A 163 -3.52 -1.38 6.62
CA LEU A 163 -2.14 -1.68 6.23
C LEU A 163 -1.24 -0.44 6.33
N GLY A 164 -1.73 0.71 5.83
CA GLY A 164 -1.06 2.01 5.88
C GLY A 164 -1.10 2.68 7.24
N SER A 165 -1.79 2.11 8.24
CA SER A 165 -1.90 2.69 9.58
C SER A 165 -0.55 2.95 10.25
N THR A 166 0.47 2.17 9.88
CA THR A 166 1.85 2.28 10.38
C THR A 166 2.77 3.15 9.51
N ALA A 167 2.28 3.67 8.38
CA ALA A 167 3.01 4.52 7.44
C ALA A 167 2.84 6.03 7.79
N TYR A 168 2.49 6.87 6.83
CA TYR A 168 2.36 8.31 7.08
C TYR A 168 1.23 8.64 8.06
N ASN A 169 0.17 7.82 8.08
CA ASN A 169 -0.89 7.91 9.08
C ASN A 169 -0.33 7.96 10.51
N TYR A 170 0.61 7.05 10.84
CA TYR A 170 1.23 7.02 12.17
C TYR A 170 2.02 8.30 12.45
N SER A 171 2.82 8.78 11.51
CA SER A 171 3.62 10.01 11.65
C SER A 171 2.75 11.24 11.86
N ALA A 172 1.53 11.24 11.31
CA ALA A 172 0.54 12.31 11.51
C ALA A 172 -0.27 12.18 12.81
N GLY A 173 0.02 11.16 13.64
CA GLY A 173 -0.66 10.92 14.92
C GLY A 173 -1.94 10.08 14.81
N GLY A 174 -2.13 9.37 13.69
CA GLY A 174 -3.21 8.41 13.50
C GLY A 174 -3.00 7.11 14.31
N PRO A 175 -4.05 6.35 14.56
CA PRO A 175 -3.97 5.09 15.30
C PRO A 175 -3.34 4.00 14.46
N ILE A 176 -2.76 3.01 15.14
CA ILE A 176 -2.40 1.75 14.53
C ILE A 176 -3.62 0.86 14.53
N VAL A 177 -3.89 0.28 13.38
CA VAL A 177 -4.99 -0.65 13.18
C VAL A 177 -4.44 -1.99 12.70
N HIS A 178 -4.92 -3.07 13.31
CA HIS A 178 -4.51 -4.42 12.94
C HIS A 178 -4.93 -4.74 11.49
N ASN A 179 -4.04 -5.38 10.72
CA ASN A 179 -4.25 -5.67 9.29
C ASN A 179 -5.42 -6.62 8.97
N SER A 180 -5.98 -7.31 9.99
CA SER A 180 -7.19 -8.12 9.83
C SER A 180 -8.47 -7.29 9.83
N LEU A 181 -8.38 -6.01 10.18
CA LEU A 181 -9.51 -5.10 10.18
C LEU A 181 -9.52 -4.31 8.88
N ASP A 182 -10.45 -4.65 7.98
CA ASP A 182 -10.63 -3.87 6.77
C ASP A 182 -11.28 -2.52 7.14
N SER A 183 -10.49 -1.47 7.25
CA SER A 183 -10.95 -0.17 7.70
C SER A 183 -10.35 0.99 6.91
N ILE A 184 -11.05 2.12 6.93
CA ILE A 184 -10.57 3.40 6.42
C ILE A 184 -10.27 4.29 7.61
N ILE A 185 -9.07 4.88 7.63
CA ILE A 185 -8.63 5.79 8.68
C ILE A 185 -8.51 7.18 8.09
N ILE A 186 -9.17 8.16 8.69
CA ILE A 186 -9.06 9.57 8.30
C ILE A 186 -8.23 10.30 9.36
N THR A 187 -7.09 10.82 8.96
CA THR A 187 -6.18 11.54 9.85
C THR A 187 -5.84 12.91 9.26
N PRO A 188 -6.18 14.02 9.94
CA PRO A 188 -5.79 15.35 9.48
C PRO A 188 -4.29 15.60 9.73
N ILE A 189 -3.66 16.36 8.84
CA ILE A 189 -2.27 16.81 8.99
C ILE A 189 -2.28 18.21 9.59
N SER A 190 -1.69 18.38 10.77
CA SER A 190 -1.59 19.68 11.46
C SER A 190 -2.91 20.47 11.48
N PRO A 191 -4.01 19.92 12.04
CA PRO A 191 -5.30 20.59 12.03
C PRO A 191 -5.27 21.86 12.89
N PHE A 192 -5.83 22.95 12.36
CA PHE A 192 -5.94 24.23 13.07
C PHE A 192 -7.14 24.27 14.04
N SER A 193 -8.16 23.46 13.77
CA SER A 193 -9.39 23.41 14.57
C SER A 193 -9.43 22.18 15.49
N LYS A 194 -10.38 22.17 16.45
CA LYS A 194 -10.62 21.07 17.38
C LYS A 194 -11.22 19.81 16.69
N PHE A 195 -10.60 19.37 15.61
CA PHE A 195 -10.95 18.08 15.00
C PHE A 195 -10.40 16.94 15.87
N PRO A 196 -11.08 15.80 16.03
CA PRO A 196 -10.47 14.62 16.62
C PRO A 196 -9.20 14.26 15.84
N ARG A 197 -8.18 13.71 16.51
CA ARG A 197 -6.88 13.42 15.89
C ARG A 197 -7.01 12.51 14.67
N SER A 198 -7.90 11.53 14.75
CA SER A 198 -8.25 10.64 13.64
C SER A 198 -9.56 9.94 13.91
N VAL A 199 -10.19 9.42 12.86
CA VAL A 199 -11.42 8.62 12.92
C VAL A 199 -11.24 7.36 12.08
N VAL A 200 -11.69 6.23 12.60
CA VAL A 200 -11.67 4.94 11.92
C VAL A 200 -13.09 4.57 11.49
N PHE A 201 -13.23 4.22 10.23
CA PHE A 201 -14.47 3.80 9.59
C PHE A 201 -14.40 2.35 9.15
N ASP A 202 -15.56 1.72 9.02
CA ASP A 202 -15.66 0.37 8.47
C ASP A 202 -15.31 0.33 6.96
N ARG A 203 -15.13 -0.88 6.43
CA ARG A 203 -14.75 -1.10 5.03
C ARG A 203 -15.78 -0.64 4.00
N TYR A 204 -17.03 -0.48 4.38
CA TYR A 204 -18.14 -0.11 3.49
C TYR A 204 -18.37 1.39 3.43
N SER A 205 -17.65 2.14 4.25
CA SER A 205 -17.75 3.59 4.29
C SER A 205 -17.26 4.22 2.98
N ASN A 206 -18.02 5.19 2.50
CA ASN A 206 -17.62 6.07 1.40
C ASN A 206 -17.32 7.46 1.97
N ILE A 207 -16.14 7.96 1.66
CA ILE A 207 -15.62 9.23 2.19
C ILE A 207 -15.55 10.24 1.06
N GLU A 208 -16.45 11.22 1.03
CA GLU A 208 -16.35 12.37 0.10
C GLU A 208 -15.41 13.41 0.72
N ILE A 209 -14.33 13.74 0.01
CA ILE A 209 -13.45 14.87 0.34
C ILE A 209 -13.72 15.98 -0.67
N GLN A 210 -14.00 17.18 -0.15
CA GLN A 210 -14.15 18.38 -0.95
C GLN A 210 -13.09 19.40 -0.55
N ILE A 211 -12.30 19.87 -1.51
CA ILE A 211 -11.38 20.98 -1.38
C ILE A 211 -12.00 22.21 -2.04
N LYS A 212 -12.08 23.32 -1.30
CA LYS A 212 -12.65 24.57 -1.80
C LYS A 212 -11.79 25.15 -2.93
N LYS A 213 -12.42 25.91 -3.83
CA LYS A 213 -11.72 26.60 -4.93
C LYS A 213 -10.62 27.55 -4.45
N LYS A 214 -9.68 27.84 -5.34
CA LYS A 214 -8.54 28.77 -5.15
C LYS A 214 -7.54 28.28 -4.08
N GLN A 215 -7.44 26.98 -3.88
CA GLN A 215 -6.45 26.36 -3.03
C GLN A 215 -5.44 25.55 -3.86
N ASN A 216 -4.18 25.59 -3.47
CA ASN A 216 -3.10 24.84 -4.10
C ASN A 216 -2.75 23.62 -3.25
N PHE A 217 -2.94 22.44 -3.82
CA PHE A 217 -2.68 21.18 -3.14
C PHE A 217 -2.23 20.08 -4.10
N ALA A 218 -1.59 19.06 -3.55
CA ALA A 218 -1.22 17.83 -4.24
C ALA A 218 -2.05 16.66 -3.72
N VAL A 219 -2.32 15.69 -4.60
CA VAL A 219 -2.87 14.39 -4.26
C VAL A 219 -1.81 13.33 -4.49
N GLN A 220 -1.56 12.51 -3.47
CA GLN A 220 -0.54 11.46 -3.50
C GLN A 220 -1.19 10.11 -3.20
N PHE A 221 -0.77 9.08 -3.93
CA PHE A 221 -1.15 7.68 -3.71
C PHE A 221 0.09 6.87 -3.35
N ASP A 222 0.16 6.35 -2.13
CA ASP A 222 1.33 5.63 -1.61
C ASP A 222 2.64 6.43 -1.77
N GLY A 223 2.60 7.73 -1.49
CA GLY A 223 3.75 8.63 -1.57
C GLY A 223 4.13 9.11 -2.98
N VAL A 224 3.39 8.71 -4.03
CA VAL A 224 3.59 9.20 -5.41
C VAL A 224 2.60 10.32 -5.69
N VAL A 225 3.10 11.47 -6.17
CA VAL A 225 2.27 12.60 -6.58
C VAL A 225 1.61 12.28 -7.91
N GLU A 226 0.29 12.20 -7.93
CA GLU A 226 -0.49 11.90 -9.14
C GLU A 226 -1.06 13.18 -9.78
N SER A 227 -1.37 14.18 -8.96
CA SER A 227 -1.86 15.45 -9.45
C SER A 227 -1.46 16.62 -8.54
N GLU A 228 -1.18 17.75 -9.15
CA GLU A 228 -1.05 19.05 -8.50
C GLU A 228 -2.06 20.00 -9.12
N ALA A 229 -2.83 20.69 -8.30
CA ALA A 229 -3.85 21.58 -8.80
C ALA A 229 -3.91 22.91 -8.04
N ILE A 230 -3.98 24.00 -8.79
CA ILE A 230 -4.66 25.23 -8.36
C ILE A 230 -6.06 25.13 -8.92
N ASN A 231 -7.04 24.87 -8.07
CA ASN A 231 -8.39 24.62 -8.54
C ASN A 231 -9.21 25.93 -8.67
N ASP A 232 -9.74 26.16 -9.86
CA ASP A 232 -10.68 27.27 -10.11
C ASP A 232 -12.11 26.98 -9.61
N LYS A 233 -12.41 25.69 -9.37
CA LYS A 233 -13.70 25.20 -8.85
C LYS A 233 -13.49 24.35 -7.61
N ASP A 234 -14.54 24.15 -6.82
CA ASP A 234 -14.52 23.15 -5.74
C ASP A 234 -14.25 21.76 -6.34
N ILE A 235 -13.27 21.05 -5.80
CA ILE A 235 -12.96 19.66 -6.19
C ILE A 235 -13.64 18.75 -5.19
N LYS A 236 -14.23 17.67 -5.71
CA LYS A 236 -14.86 16.61 -4.92
C LYS A 236 -14.40 15.27 -5.43
N HIS A 237 -13.97 14.41 -4.51
CA HIS A 237 -13.65 13.02 -4.80
C HIS A 237 -14.19 12.12 -3.71
N ASN A 238 -14.60 10.92 -4.10
CA ASN A 238 -15.04 9.87 -3.20
C ASN A 238 -13.91 8.85 -3.04
N TYR A 239 -13.67 8.47 -1.81
CA TYR A 239 -12.68 7.46 -1.44
C TYR A 239 -13.37 6.31 -0.71
N SER A 240 -13.05 5.10 -1.12
CA SER A 240 -13.57 3.87 -0.51
C SER A 240 -12.53 2.77 -0.57
N LEU A 241 -12.70 1.72 0.24
CA LEU A 241 -11.99 0.48 -0.01
C LEU A 241 -12.58 -0.21 -1.24
N SER A 242 -11.70 -0.71 -2.09
CA SER A 242 -12.07 -1.45 -3.29
C SER A 242 -12.84 -2.74 -2.96
N LEU A 243 -13.70 -3.18 -3.86
CA LEU A 243 -14.27 -4.53 -3.81
C LEU A 243 -13.26 -5.58 -4.27
N LYS A 244 -12.38 -5.21 -5.20
CA LYS A 244 -11.23 -6.01 -5.62
C LYS A 244 -10.25 -6.16 -4.46
N SER A 245 -9.69 -7.34 -4.27
CA SER A 245 -8.62 -7.59 -3.29
C SER A 245 -7.31 -7.95 -3.98
N LEU A 246 -6.20 -7.57 -3.38
CA LEU A 246 -4.90 -8.14 -3.65
C LEU A 246 -4.76 -9.42 -2.82
N ASN A 247 -4.40 -10.52 -3.47
CA ASN A 247 -4.19 -11.81 -2.83
C ASN A 247 -2.71 -11.96 -2.44
N VAL A 248 -2.42 -12.00 -1.14
CA VAL A 248 -1.07 -12.05 -0.58
C VAL A 248 -0.83 -13.42 0.04
N ILE A 249 0.32 -14.02 -0.24
CA ILE A 249 0.73 -15.31 0.33
C ILE A 249 1.97 -15.17 1.22
N GLY A 250 2.15 -16.12 2.14
CA GLY A 250 3.31 -16.17 3.02
C GLY A 250 3.30 -15.13 4.12
N THR A 251 2.19 -14.47 4.37
CA THR A 251 2.03 -13.62 5.55
C THR A 251 1.80 -14.51 6.77
N ASP A 252 2.47 -14.17 7.86
CA ASP A 252 2.20 -14.77 9.16
C ASP A 252 0.96 -14.06 9.74
N ASN A 253 -0.11 -14.82 9.99
CA ASN A 253 -1.35 -14.30 10.58
C ASN A 253 -1.21 -13.91 12.04
N SER A 254 -0.05 -14.11 12.65
CA SER A 254 0.18 -13.66 14.02
C SER A 254 0.20 -12.12 14.08
N PRO A 255 -0.48 -11.51 15.06
CA PRO A 255 -0.38 -10.08 15.27
C PRO A 255 1.07 -9.75 15.61
N ARG A 256 1.75 -9.07 14.67
CA ARG A 256 3.17 -8.67 14.82
C ARG A 256 3.32 -7.38 15.62
N LEU A 257 2.65 -7.33 16.77
CA LEU A 257 2.77 -6.20 17.68
C LEU A 257 4.21 -6.02 18.17
N ASP A 258 4.95 -7.12 18.32
CA ASP A 258 6.37 -7.13 18.64
C ASP A 258 7.24 -6.43 17.60
N LEU A 259 6.97 -6.64 16.31
CA LEU A 259 7.68 -5.97 15.24
C LEU A 259 7.42 -4.47 15.25
N PHE A 260 6.19 -4.10 15.47
CA PHE A 260 5.75 -2.72 15.58
C PHE A 260 6.44 -2.03 16.78
N LEU A 261 6.33 -2.59 17.97
CA LEU A 261 6.94 -2.02 19.18
C LEU A 261 8.46 -1.91 19.04
N ASN A 262 9.12 -2.89 18.45
CA ASN A 262 10.57 -2.87 18.24
C ASN A 262 11.03 -1.85 17.18
N GLN A 263 10.17 -1.40 16.28
CA GLN A 263 10.50 -0.36 15.30
C GLN A 263 10.24 1.06 15.82
N ILE A 264 9.22 1.24 16.64
CA ILE A 264 8.83 2.55 17.19
C ILE A 264 9.67 2.91 18.42
N LEU A 265 10.07 1.92 19.21
CA LEU A 265 10.87 2.14 20.43
C LEU A 265 12.39 2.23 20.14
N ARG A 266 12.79 2.24 18.88
CA ARG A 266 14.14 2.61 18.43
C ARG A 266 14.19 4.07 18.06
#